data_e04df23c91e1ba81d74a194531ea7ad7
#
_entry.id   e04df23c91e1ba81d74a194531ea7ad7
#
_cell.length_a   1.000
_cell.length_b   1.000
_cell.length_c   1.000
_cell.angle_alpha   90.00
_cell.angle_beta   90.00
_cell.angle_gamma   90.00
#
_symmetry.space_group_name_H-M   'P 1'
#
loop_
_entity.id
_entity.type
_entity.pdbx_description
1 polymer ?
#
loop_
_entity_poly.entity_id
_entity_poly.type
_entity_poly.pdbx_seq_one_letter_code
_entity_poly.pdbx_strand_id
1 'polypeptide(L)'
;MGVIGGGIGGLSTAIALRRAGHQVTIYERNDFAGEAGASVSCAANGTRWLHEWGVDVQKGDPVVLKKLINRDWKTGEPVSVYDLDDYEQRWGYVYNMFHRQYMHKMLMDTALQEEGDGTPVQLLVNHPVSFCPMQSRHCPVLYYPSNNIL
;
A
#
# COMPACT_ATOMS: atom_id res chain seq x y z
N MET A 1 13.59 9.54 -7.67
CA MET A 1 12.45 9.02 -8.47
C MET A 1 11.14 9.60 -7.95
N GLY A 2 10.16 9.88 -8.85
CA GLY A 2 8.83 10.35 -8.45
C GLY A 2 7.81 9.22 -8.51
N VAL A 3 7.01 9.08 -7.46
CA VAL A 3 5.85 8.16 -7.40
C VAL A 3 4.58 9.00 -7.31
N ILE A 4 3.60 8.71 -8.15
CA ILE A 4 2.32 9.42 -8.18
C ILE A 4 1.28 8.60 -7.42
N GLY A 5 0.73 9.21 -6.36
CA GLY A 5 -0.24 8.60 -5.46
C GLY A 5 0.39 7.97 -4.23
N GLY A 6 -0.06 8.39 -3.04
CA GLY A 6 0.38 7.91 -1.72
C GLY A 6 -0.47 6.77 -1.15
N GLY A 7 -1.23 6.05 -1.97
CA GLY A 7 -1.97 4.87 -1.54
C GLY A 7 -1.07 3.65 -1.29
N ILE A 8 -1.69 2.52 -0.93
CA ILE A 8 -0.96 1.26 -0.62
C ILE A 8 0.05 0.90 -1.73
N GLY A 9 -0.36 0.97 -3.00
CA GLY A 9 0.52 0.67 -4.14
C GLY A 9 1.70 1.63 -4.27
N GLY A 10 1.46 2.93 -4.12
CA GLY A 10 2.51 3.95 -4.19
C GLY A 10 3.51 3.84 -3.04
N LEU A 11 3.01 3.65 -1.81
CA LEU A 11 3.87 3.44 -0.63
C LEU A 11 4.72 2.17 -0.77
N SER A 12 4.12 1.06 -1.20
CA SER A 12 4.85 -0.19 -1.45
C SER A 12 5.94 -0.02 -2.52
N THR A 13 5.61 0.69 -3.60
CA THR A 13 6.58 1.01 -4.67
C THR A 13 7.72 1.87 -4.13
N ALA A 14 7.40 2.88 -3.33
CA ALA A 14 8.39 3.78 -2.75
C ALA A 14 9.34 3.06 -1.77
N ILE A 15 8.81 2.15 -0.94
CA ILE A 15 9.64 1.32 -0.05
C ILE A 15 10.61 0.45 -0.88
N ALA A 16 10.11 -0.23 -1.92
CA ALA A 16 10.94 -1.06 -2.77
C ALA A 16 12.04 -0.26 -3.47
N LEU A 17 11.72 0.93 -4.02
CA LEU A 17 12.68 1.82 -4.65
C LEU A 17 13.70 2.39 -3.66
N ARG A 18 13.26 2.80 -2.47
CA ARG A 18 14.14 3.24 -1.38
C ARG A 18 15.17 2.16 -1.05
N ARG A 19 14.74 0.92 -0.84
CA ARG A 19 15.60 -0.23 -0.56
C ARG A 19 16.56 -0.57 -1.71
N ALA A 20 16.20 -0.23 -2.93
CA ALA A 20 17.08 -0.33 -4.09
C ALA A 20 18.08 0.84 -4.22
N GLY A 21 18.14 1.73 -3.22
CA GLY A 21 19.09 2.85 -3.15
C GLY A 21 18.66 4.11 -3.88
N HIS A 22 17.39 4.22 -4.28
CA HIS A 22 16.88 5.42 -4.94
C HIS A 22 16.37 6.46 -3.93
N GLN A 23 16.60 7.74 -4.24
CA GLN A 23 15.89 8.84 -3.60
C GLN A 23 14.49 8.93 -4.19
N VAL A 24 13.46 8.83 -3.34
CA VAL A 24 12.06 8.74 -3.77
C VAL A 24 11.23 9.88 -3.19
N THR A 25 10.42 10.51 -4.04
CA THR A 25 9.40 11.48 -3.63
C THR A 25 8.04 10.97 -4.08
N ILE A 26 7.07 10.89 -3.15
CA ILE A 26 5.67 10.60 -3.43
C ILE A 26 4.92 11.91 -3.57
N TYR A 27 4.14 12.05 -4.62
CA TYR A 27 3.20 13.16 -4.85
C TYR A 27 1.79 12.64 -4.64
N GLU A 28 1.12 13.09 -3.58
CA GLU A 28 -0.24 12.71 -3.25
C GLU A 28 -1.16 13.93 -3.31
N ARG A 29 -2.30 13.77 -4.00
CA ARG A 29 -3.25 14.88 -4.20
C ARG A 29 -4.05 15.26 -2.96
N ASN A 30 -4.24 14.31 -2.03
CA ASN A 30 -5.01 14.48 -0.80
C ASN A 30 -4.08 14.59 0.42
N ASP A 31 -4.67 14.89 1.57
CA ASP A 31 -3.98 14.94 2.86
C ASP A 31 -4.22 13.69 3.74
N PHE A 32 -4.95 12.70 3.24
CA PHE A 32 -5.41 11.50 3.96
C PHE A 32 -6.39 11.75 5.11
N ALA A 33 -6.86 12.99 5.32
CA ALA A 33 -7.72 13.35 6.47
C ALA A 33 -9.14 12.76 6.40
N GLY A 34 -9.53 12.08 5.39
CA GLY A 34 -10.87 11.47 5.24
C GLY A 34 -10.81 10.07 4.65
N GLU A 35 -9.71 9.37 4.86
CA GLU A 35 -9.54 8.06 4.24
C GLU A 35 -10.54 7.05 4.76
N ALA A 36 -11.44 6.58 3.86
CA ALA A 36 -12.42 5.56 4.19
C ALA A 36 -11.74 4.19 4.37
N GLY A 37 -12.09 3.51 5.45
CA GLY A 37 -11.58 2.17 5.74
C GLY A 37 -12.50 1.09 5.19
N ALA A 38 -11.92 0.15 4.45
CA ALA A 38 -12.49 -1.15 4.14
C ALA A 38 -11.48 -2.21 4.56
N SER A 39 -11.87 -3.48 4.54
CA SER A 39 -10.92 -4.56 4.75
C SER A 39 -10.06 -4.78 3.50
N VAL A 40 -8.78 -5.09 3.71
CA VAL A 40 -7.83 -5.47 2.67
C VAL A 40 -7.22 -6.81 3.02
N SER A 41 -7.31 -7.76 2.11
CA SER A 41 -6.65 -9.06 2.26
C SER A 41 -5.23 -9.01 1.69
N CYS A 42 -4.30 -9.62 2.41
CA CYS A 42 -2.90 -9.73 2.03
C CYS A 42 -2.48 -11.20 2.14
N ALA A 43 -2.51 -11.89 1.02
CA ALA A 43 -2.10 -13.30 0.94
C ALA A 43 -0.57 -13.43 1.04
N ALA A 44 -0.05 -14.65 1.08
CA ALA A 44 1.38 -14.92 1.27
C ALA A 44 2.29 -14.17 0.28
N ASN A 45 1.84 -13.99 -0.97
CA ASN A 45 2.57 -13.24 -1.99
C ASN A 45 2.76 -11.75 -1.64
N GLY A 46 1.82 -11.17 -0.89
CA GLY A 46 1.94 -9.81 -0.37
C GLY A 46 2.59 -9.76 1.01
N THR A 47 2.16 -10.63 1.93
CA THR A 47 2.69 -10.70 3.31
C THR A 47 4.20 -10.91 3.32
N ARG A 48 4.73 -11.72 2.40
CA ARG A 48 6.18 -11.91 2.21
C ARG A 48 6.91 -10.58 2.06
N TRP A 49 6.42 -9.70 1.21
CA TRP A 49 7.07 -8.41 0.96
C TRP A 49 7.01 -7.48 2.15
N LEU A 50 5.92 -7.51 2.93
CA LEU A 50 5.85 -6.73 4.17
C LEU A 50 6.98 -7.14 5.12
N HIS A 51 7.20 -8.44 5.30
CA HIS A 51 8.30 -8.94 6.14
C HIS A 51 9.68 -8.62 5.55
N GLU A 52 9.89 -8.87 4.25
CA GLU A 52 11.17 -8.60 3.58
C GLU A 52 11.54 -7.11 3.62
N TRP A 53 10.55 -6.22 3.59
CA TRP A 53 10.78 -4.78 3.68
C TRP A 53 10.90 -4.26 5.11
N GLY A 54 10.79 -5.13 6.11
CA GLY A 54 10.87 -4.73 7.53
C GLY A 54 9.65 -3.92 7.99
N VAL A 55 8.49 -4.10 7.33
CA VAL A 55 7.25 -3.46 7.77
C VAL A 55 6.81 -4.09 9.08
N ASP A 56 6.54 -3.27 10.09
CA ASP A 56 5.96 -3.73 11.35
C ASP A 56 4.48 -4.11 11.14
N VAL A 57 4.26 -5.36 10.77
CA VAL A 57 2.94 -5.90 10.41
C VAL A 57 1.96 -5.81 11.58
N GLN A 58 2.45 -5.86 12.83
CA GLN A 58 1.59 -5.79 14.01
C GLN A 58 0.94 -4.41 14.18
N LYS A 59 1.57 -3.34 13.70
CA LYS A 59 0.94 -2.01 13.67
C LYS A 59 -0.28 -1.92 12.77
N GLY A 60 -0.42 -2.88 11.85
CA GLY A 60 -1.58 -3.01 10.98
C GLY A 60 -2.77 -3.72 11.62
N ASP A 61 -2.64 -4.18 12.87
CA ASP A 61 -3.65 -4.96 13.60
C ASP A 61 -4.23 -6.10 12.73
N PRO A 62 -3.37 -7.04 12.26
CA PRO A 62 -3.76 -8.08 11.32
C PRO A 62 -4.63 -9.14 11.98
N VAL A 63 -5.63 -9.60 11.23
CA VAL A 63 -6.37 -10.81 11.56
C VAL A 63 -5.97 -11.91 10.59
N VAL A 64 -5.48 -13.04 11.10
CA VAL A 64 -5.13 -14.20 10.26
C VAL A 64 -6.42 -14.87 9.76
N LEU A 65 -6.55 -14.94 8.45
CA LEU A 65 -7.70 -15.55 7.81
C LEU A 65 -7.62 -17.08 7.90
N LYS A 66 -8.65 -17.70 8.45
CA LYS A 66 -8.72 -19.15 8.66
C LYS A 66 -9.57 -19.89 7.62
N LYS A 67 -10.55 -19.20 7.04
CA LYS A 67 -11.46 -19.76 6.04
C LYS A 67 -11.93 -18.72 5.05
N LEU A 68 -12.08 -19.14 3.79
CA LEU A 68 -12.82 -18.40 2.78
C LEU A 68 -14.08 -19.18 2.43
N ILE A 69 -15.23 -18.57 2.64
CA ILE A 69 -16.52 -19.20 2.39
C ILE A 69 -17.25 -18.38 1.32
N ASN A 70 -17.41 -18.97 0.15
CA ASN A 70 -18.27 -18.42 -0.89
C ASN A 70 -19.68 -18.93 -0.68
N ARG A 71 -20.66 -18.05 -0.66
CA ARG A 71 -22.06 -18.39 -0.43
C ARG A 71 -22.90 -18.08 -1.66
N ASP A 72 -23.94 -18.87 -1.86
CA ASP A 72 -24.99 -18.55 -2.82
C ASP A 72 -25.70 -17.27 -2.38
N TRP A 73 -25.86 -16.33 -3.29
CA TRP A 73 -26.41 -15.02 -2.99
C TRP A 73 -27.92 -15.02 -2.69
N LYS A 74 -28.65 -16.07 -3.13
CA LYS A 74 -30.10 -16.21 -2.91
C LYS A 74 -30.40 -16.96 -1.62
N THR A 75 -29.69 -18.07 -1.41
CA THR A 75 -30.01 -19.00 -0.30
C THR A 75 -29.14 -18.78 0.92
N GLY A 76 -27.96 -18.14 0.77
CA GLY A 76 -26.95 -18.02 1.80
C GLY A 76 -26.18 -19.30 2.06
N GLU A 77 -26.46 -20.39 1.36
CA GLU A 77 -25.78 -21.67 1.53
C GLU A 77 -24.33 -21.62 1.01
N PRO A 78 -23.39 -22.32 1.68
CA PRO A 78 -22.02 -22.40 1.22
C PRO A 78 -21.91 -23.11 -0.14
N VAL A 79 -21.37 -22.42 -1.14
CA VAL A 79 -21.05 -23.01 -2.46
C VAL A 79 -19.64 -23.60 -2.45
N SER A 80 -18.71 -22.92 -1.79
CA SER A 80 -17.35 -23.42 -1.60
C SER A 80 -16.75 -22.94 -0.29
N VAL A 81 -15.96 -23.81 0.33
CA VAL A 81 -15.22 -23.51 1.56
C VAL A 81 -13.76 -23.85 1.32
N TYR A 82 -12.90 -22.85 1.49
CA TYR A 82 -11.44 -23.04 1.48
C TYR A 82 -10.94 -22.94 2.91
N ASP A 83 -10.41 -24.05 3.43
CA ASP A 83 -9.73 -24.07 4.72
C ASP A 83 -8.30 -23.54 4.54
N LEU A 84 -7.90 -22.65 5.43
CA LEU A 84 -6.61 -21.97 5.40
C LEU A 84 -5.78 -22.22 6.67
N ASP A 85 -6.14 -23.22 7.48
CA ASP A 85 -5.43 -23.53 8.73
C ASP A 85 -3.97 -23.95 8.47
N ASP A 86 -3.69 -24.63 7.35
CA ASP A 86 -2.35 -25.02 6.91
C ASP A 86 -1.70 -24.05 5.94
N TYR A 87 -2.30 -22.87 5.74
CA TYR A 87 -1.89 -21.91 4.70
C TYR A 87 -0.44 -21.47 4.86
N GLU A 88 -0.02 -21.14 6.09
CA GLU A 88 1.36 -20.73 6.38
C GLU A 88 2.37 -21.86 6.11
N GLN A 89 2.01 -23.11 6.43
CA GLN A 89 2.87 -24.25 6.15
C GLN A 89 3.08 -24.47 4.65
N ARG A 90 2.03 -24.23 3.85
CA ARG A 90 2.08 -24.38 2.39
C ARG A 90 2.81 -23.24 1.68
N TRP A 91 2.67 -22.01 2.17
CA TRP A 91 3.09 -20.81 1.44
C TRP A 91 4.18 -20.01 2.17
N GLY A 92 4.58 -20.42 3.36
CA GLY A 92 5.64 -19.77 4.16
C GLY A 92 5.23 -18.50 4.89
N TYR A 93 4.03 -17.98 4.64
CA TYR A 93 3.49 -16.77 5.26
C TYR A 93 1.99 -16.89 5.48
N VAL A 94 1.48 -16.25 6.53
CA VAL A 94 0.06 -16.21 6.84
C VAL A 94 -0.74 -15.37 5.84
N TYR A 95 -2.03 -15.66 5.76
CA TYR A 95 -2.98 -14.82 5.02
C TYR A 95 -3.60 -13.81 5.98
N ASN A 96 -3.20 -12.55 5.88
CA ASN A 96 -3.67 -11.49 6.73
C ASN A 96 -4.88 -10.75 6.14
N MET A 97 -5.78 -10.33 7.04
CA MET A 97 -6.79 -9.31 6.79
C MET A 97 -6.43 -8.07 7.60
N PHE A 98 -6.43 -6.92 6.96
CA PHE A 98 -6.16 -5.63 7.60
C PHE A 98 -7.35 -4.70 7.45
N HIS A 99 -7.50 -3.78 8.38
CA HIS A 99 -8.22 -2.55 8.13
C HIS A 99 -7.37 -1.68 7.18
N ARG A 100 -7.95 -1.17 6.10
CA ARG A 100 -7.21 -0.47 5.05
C ARG A 100 -6.40 0.71 5.56
N GLN A 101 -6.96 1.48 6.51
CA GLN A 101 -6.25 2.63 7.10
C GLN A 101 -5.01 2.18 7.89
N TYR A 102 -5.10 1.07 8.63
CA TYR A 102 -3.97 0.56 9.40
C TYR A 102 -2.87 0.01 8.49
N MET A 103 -3.27 -0.72 7.44
CA MET A 103 -2.31 -1.17 6.42
C MET A 103 -1.62 0.01 5.74
N HIS A 104 -2.37 1.04 5.39
CA HIS A 104 -1.82 2.26 4.80
C HIS A 104 -0.84 2.94 5.76
N LYS A 105 -1.24 3.11 7.03
CA LYS A 105 -0.40 3.75 8.05
C LYS A 105 0.92 3.00 8.28
N MET A 106 0.90 1.68 8.45
CA MET A 106 2.13 0.92 8.67
C MET A 106 3.10 1.00 7.49
N LEU A 107 2.59 1.02 6.24
CA LEU A 107 3.40 1.23 5.05
C LEU A 107 3.96 2.65 4.98
N MET A 108 3.15 3.64 5.32
CA MET A 108 3.59 5.03 5.36
C MET A 108 4.69 5.24 6.42
N ASP A 109 4.49 4.71 7.63
CA ASP A 109 5.49 4.78 8.70
C ASP A 109 6.81 4.16 8.22
N THR A 110 6.78 2.98 7.57
CA THR A 110 7.96 2.31 7.03
C THR A 110 8.64 3.10 5.91
N ALA A 111 7.87 3.74 5.03
CA ALA A 111 8.43 4.53 3.94
C ALA A 111 9.16 5.78 4.45
N LEU A 112 8.63 6.43 5.49
CA LEU A 112 9.08 7.73 5.98
C LEU A 112 10.09 7.66 7.13
N GLN A 113 10.19 6.52 7.85
CA GLN A 113 11.09 6.39 9.01
C GLN A 113 12.54 6.58 8.60
N GLU A 114 13.37 7.09 9.54
CA GLU A 114 14.79 7.30 9.30
C GLU A 114 15.59 6.01 9.32
N GLU A 115 15.15 5.04 10.11
CA GLU A 115 15.76 3.72 10.21
C GLU A 115 15.46 2.88 8.95
N GLY A 116 16.36 1.92 8.68
CA GLY A 116 16.21 0.97 7.57
C GLY A 116 17.08 1.30 6.36
N ASP A 117 16.92 0.52 5.30
CA ASP A 117 17.74 0.63 4.10
C ASP A 117 17.36 1.85 3.25
N GLY A 118 18.36 2.62 2.84
CA GLY A 118 18.23 3.75 1.93
C GLY A 118 17.71 5.04 2.58
N THR A 119 17.63 6.10 1.79
CA THR A 119 17.16 7.42 2.23
C THR A 119 15.64 7.41 2.46
N PRO A 120 15.13 7.98 3.57
CA PRO A 120 13.70 8.10 3.81
C PRO A 120 12.95 8.71 2.63
N VAL A 121 11.76 8.19 2.36
CA VAL A 121 10.90 8.68 1.28
C VAL A 121 10.36 10.05 1.65
N GLN A 122 10.39 10.98 0.70
CA GLN A 122 9.72 12.27 0.85
C GLN A 122 8.25 12.14 0.42
N LEU A 123 7.33 12.52 1.28
CA LEU A 123 5.89 12.54 0.98
C LEU A 123 5.39 13.98 0.88
N LEU A 124 4.86 14.33 -0.27
CA LEU A 124 4.25 15.64 -0.54
C LEU A 124 2.74 15.45 -0.71
N VAL A 125 1.98 15.78 0.33
CA VAL A 125 0.51 15.79 0.30
C VAL A 125 -0.02 17.11 -0.28
N ASN A 126 -1.28 17.12 -0.72
CA ASN A 126 -1.88 18.25 -1.44
C ASN A 126 -1.10 18.64 -2.72
N HIS A 127 -0.52 17.63 -3.38
CA HIS A 127 0.29 17.78 -4.57
C HIS A 127 -0.31 17.01 -5.74
N PRO A 128 -1.41 17.49 -6.34
CA PRO A 128 -2.01 16.84 -7.50
C PRO A 128 -1.05 16.90 -8.69
N VAL A 129 -0.86 15.75 -9.34
CA VAL A 129 -0.07 15.66 -10.56
C VAL A 129 -1.03 15.66 -11.74
N SER A 130 -0.91 16.67 -12.60
CA SER A 130 -1.64 16.74 -13.87
C SER A 130 -0.90 15.97 -14.95
N PHE A 131 -1.67 15.28 -15.81
CA PHE A 131 -1.11 14.55 -16.93
C PHE A 131 -0.45 15.49 -17.93
N CYS A 132 0.81 15.24 -18.25
CA CYS A 132 1.49 15.90 -19.36
C CYS A 132 1.30 15.05 -20.63
N PRO A 133 0.74 15.58 -21.72
CA PRO A 133 0.66 14.83 -22.98
C PRO A 133 2.08 14.43 -23.43
N MET A 134 2.25 13.16 -23.74
CA MET A 134 3.52 12.53 -24.09
C MET A 134 3.98 12.98 -25.47
N GLN A 135 4.58 14.16 -25.59
CA GLN A 135 5.18 14.64 -26.85
C GLN A 135 6.70 14.87 -26.78
N SER A 136 7.34 14.60 -25.65
CA SER A 136 8.80 14.68 -25.56
C SER A 136 9.39 13.54 -24.75
N ARG A 137 10.59 13.09 -25.12
CA ARG A 137 11.36 12.05 -24.38
C ARG A 137 11.78 12.51 -22.97
N HIS A 138 11.45 13.73 -22.60
CA HIS A 138 11.69 14.34 -21.30
C HIS A 138 10.39 15.05 -20.90
N CYS A 139 9.40 14.30 -20.40
CA CYS A 139 8.19 14.89 -19.83
C CYS A 139 8.48 15.32 -18.39
N PRO A 140 8.63 16.63 -18.10
CA PRO A 140 8.65 17.08 -16.73
C PRO A 140 7.25 16.84 -16.14
N VAL A 141 7.19 16.19 -15.00
CA VAL A 141 5.96 16.14 -14.20
C VAL A 141 5.64 17.57 -13.80
N LEU A 142 4.60 18.15 -14.40
CA LEU A 142 4.16 19.49 -14.04
C LEU A 142 3.37 19.41 -12.74
N TYR A 143 3.94 19.96 -11.70
CA TYR A 143 3.30 20.18 -10.42
C TYR A 143 2.50 21.50 -10.49
N TYR A 144 1.22 21.45 -10.13
CA TYR A 144 0.41 22.64 -9.87
C TYR A 144 0.15 22.74 -8.36
N PRO A 145 0.73 23.69 -7.65
CA PRO A 145 0.33 23.97 -6.28
C PRO A 145 -1.14 24.40 -6.27
N SER A 146 -1.93 23.81 -5.40
CA SER A 146 -3.37 24.08 -5.23
C SER A 146 -3.69 25.48 -4.64
N ASN A 147 -2.75 26.40 -4.66
CA ASN A 147 -2.90 27.75 -4.15
C ASN A 147 -2.87 28.78 -5.28
N ASN A 148 -3.89 28.78 -6.14
CA ASN A 148 -4.35 29.95 -6.84
C ASN A 148 -5.83 29.80 -7.14
N ILE A 149 -6.64 30.03 -6.11
CA ILE A 149 -8.00 30.52 -6.29
C ILE A 149 -7.88 32.03 -6.26
N LEU A 150 -7.90 32.67 -7.42
CA LEU A 150 -8.36 34.01 -7.58
C LEU A 150 -9.84 34.01 -7.84
#